data_063077d3378cf4c0aac8c9aec6606814
#
_entry.id   063077d3378cf4c0aac8c9aec6606814
#
_cell.length_a   1.000
_cell.length_b   1.000
_cell.length_c   1.000
_cell.angle_alpha   90.00
_cell.angle_beta   90.00
_cell.angle_gamma   90.00
#
_symmetry.space_group_name_H-M   'P 1'
#
loop_
_entity.id
_entity.type
_entity.pdbx_description
1 polymer ?
#
loop_
_entity_poly.entity_id
_entity_poly.type
_entity_poly.pdbx_seq_one_letter_code
_entity_poly.pdbx_strand_id
1 'polypeptide(L)'
;IGWLRQRYAERSNDYAASPMLDAGWRYGFNNSLTLSAHTEQHHDVHNLGASGDWLLSPLAGIVSSHLAGSQSPQGEGVKWGFGYQWNGQGLGLAASTSRSSEQWTDIARLSGSLPVRRTDNIWLSQTLSGWGTLGAGWVRQDSARYLNASWSKSFNNRVSTTFAFTHALSSGDKTIQLMLSVPLGRKDTVSLQMSNQSTRADYRHQPDYQSGGWSWQVSQNNASTRQQHADLGYLSQYGEWHMGMDRDNQSNNRYLSGEGSFILLDSHPYALRYNRQGIALITTDGISGVPIAVENRPAGKTDDNGFL
;
A
#
# COMPACT_ATOMS: atom_id res chain seq x y z
N ILE A 1 -12.46 -15.25 -0.45
CA ILE A 1 -13.78 -15.30 0.23
C ILE A 1 -13.54 -14.93 1.69
N GLY A 2 -14.41 -14.08 2.25
CA GLY A 2 -14.29 -13.62 3.64
C GLY A 2 -15.57 -12.98 4.12
N TRP A 3 -15.50 -12.35 5.28
CA TRP A 3 -16.60 -11.59 5.87
C TRP A 3 -16.16 -10.15 6.05
N LEU A 4 -17.03 -9.21 5.70
CA LEU A 4 -16.76 -7.79 5.85
C LEU A 4 -16.64 -7.43 7.34
N ARG A 5 -15.51 -6.89 7.75
CA ARG A 5 -15.32 -6.41 9.11
C ARG A 5 -16.02 -5.05 9.26
N GLN A 6 -17.00 -5.01 10.14
CA GLN A 6 -17.69 -3.79 10.53
C GLN A 6 -16.91 -3.07 11.63
N ARG A 7 -17.10 -1.78 11.76
CA ARG A 7 -16.48 -0.97 12.84
C ARG A 7 -14.99 -1.26 13.04
N TYR A 8 -14.26 -1.28 11.92
CA TYR A 8 -12.81 -1.37 11.94
C TYR A 8 -12.23 -0.34 12.91
N ALA A 9 -11.29 -0.73 13.73
CA ALA A 9 -10.66 0.02 14.82
C ALA A 9 -11.51 0.23 16.11
N GLU A 10 -12.82 -0.06 16.10
CA GLU A 10 -13.63 0.02 17.32
C GLU A 10 -13.82 -1.35 18.01
N ARG A 11 -14.02 -2.40 17.21
CA ARG A 11 -14.20 -3.77 17.70
C ARG A 11 -13.40 -4.77 16.87
N SER A 12 -12.70 -5.68 17.54
CA SER A 12 -11.85 -6.68 16.86
C SER A 12 -12.62 -7.82 16.19
N ASN A 13 -13.85 -8.14 16.62
CA ASN A 13 -14.59 -9.33 16.20
C ASN A 13 -15.95 -9.01 15.59
N ASP A 14 -16.12 -7.84 15.00
CA ASP A 14 -17.39 -7.41 14.43
C ASP A 14 -17.38 -7.64 12.91
N TYR A 15 -17.94 -8.77 12.50
CA TYR A 15 -18.03 -9.17 11.10
C TYR A 15 -19.49 -9.24 10.65
N ALA A 16 -19.73 -8.90 9.38
CA ALA A 16 -21.03 -9.09 8.75
C ALA A 16 -21.43 -10.57 8.73
N ALA A 17 -22.72 -10.86 8.82
CA ALA A 17 -23.22 -12.22 8.77
C ALA A 17 -23.08 -12.86 7.37
N SER A 18 -23.16 -12.03 6.32
CA SER A 18 -23.06 -12.49 4.93
C SER A 18 -21.60 -12.54 4.47
N PRO A 19 -21.19 -13.65 3.82
CA PRO A 19 -19.86 -13.73 3.21
C PRO A 19 -19.75 -12.80 2.00
N MET A 20 -18.52 -12.42 1.66
CA MET A 20 -18.16 -11.72 0.44
C MET A 20 -17.16 -12.51 -0.37
N LEU A 21 -17.20 -12.35 -1.68
CA LEU A 21 -16.20 -12.81 -2.63
C LEU A 21 -15.56 -11.57 -3.28
N ASP A 22 -14.25 -11.52 -3.25
CA ASP A 22 -13.42 -10.62 -4.04
C ASP A 22 -12.51 -11.49 -4.90
N ALA A 23 -12.55 -11.30 -6.21
CA ALA A 23 -11.74 -12.07 -7.14
C ALA A 23 -11.21 -11.17 -8.25
N GLY A 24 -9.93 -11.32 -8.54
CA GLY A 24 -9.25 -10.60 -9.61
C GLY A 24 -8.50 -11.55 -10.53
N TRP A 25 -8.49 -11.22 -11.80
CA TRP A 25 -7.72 -11.90 -12.83
C TRP A 25 -6.89 -10.88 -13.59
N ARG A 26 -5.64 -11.19 -13.87
CA ARG A 26 -4.72 -10.35 -14.64
C ARG A 26 -3.93 -11.18 -15.61
N TYR A 27 -3.89 -10.76 -16.87
CA TYR A 27 -3.23 -11.46 -17.95
C TYR A 27 -2.45 -10.51 -18.85
N GLY A 28 -1.16 -10.79 -19.03
CA GLY A 28 -0.33 -10.13 -20.03
C GLY A 28 -0.61 -10.73 -21.41
N PHE A 29 -1.41 -10.04 -22.20
CA PHE A 29 -1.77 -10.49 -23.56
C PHE A 29 -0.53 -10.52 -24.48
N ASN A 30 0.32 -9.51 -24.35
CA ASN A 30 1.64 -9.43 -24.99
C ASN A 30 2.55 -8.48 -24.18
N ASN A 31 3.75 -8.17 -24.70
CA ASN A 31 4.71 -7.29 -24.05
C ASN A 31 4.22 -5.83 -23.86
N SER A 32 3.12 -5.45 -24.53
CA SER A 32 2.60 -4.08 -24.49
C SER A 32 1.21 -3.97 -23.87
N LEU A 33 0.44 -5.06 -23.77
CA LEU A 33 -0.94 -5.04 -23.31
C LEU A 33 -1.15 -6.00 -22.14
N THR A 34 -1.62 -5.45 -21.04
CA THR A 34 -2.09 -6.22 -19.87
C THR A 34 -3.59 -5.99 -19.70
N LEU A 35 -4.36 -7.05 -19.55
CA LEU A 35 -5.79 -7.01 -19.27
C LEU A 35 -6.06 -7.52 -17.87
N SER A 36 -7.05 -6.92 -17.20
CA SER A 36 -7.47 -7.36 -15.87
C SER A 36 -9.00 -7.38 -15.79
N ALA A 37 -9.52 -8.30 -15.01
CA ALA A 37 -10.93 -8.35 -14.62
C ALA A 37 -11.01 -8.46 -13.09
N HIS A 38 -12.04 -7.87 -12.54
CA HIS A 38 -12.26 -7.86 -11.08
C HIS A 38 -13.75 -8.02 -10.80
N THR A 39 -14.08 -8.76 -9.77
CA THR A 39 -15.47 -8.90 -9.30
C THR A 39 -15.53 -8.89 -7.80
N GLU A 40 -16.53 -8.17 -7.27
CA GLU A 40 -16.92 -8.18 -5.87
C GLU A 40 -18.35 -8.69 -5.77
N GLN A 41 -18.60 -9.67 -4.93
CA GLN A 41 -19.92 -10.28 -4.74
C GLN A 41 -20.26 -10.31 -3.25
N HIS A 42 -21.36 -9.69 -2.92
CA HIS A 42 -21.99 -9.68 -1.60
C HIS A 42 -23.50 -9.79 -1.78
N HIS A 43 -24.24 -10.14 -0.72
CA HIS A 43 -25.71 -10.22 -0.78
C HIS A 43 -26.37 -8.96 -1.37
N ASP A 44 -25.86 -7.78 -1.02
CA ASP A 44 -26.44 -6.48 -1.42
C ASP A 44 -25.66 -5.76 -2.54
N VAL A 45 -24.50 -6.24 -2.94
CA VAL A 45 -23.64 -5.56 -3.91
C VAL A 45 -22.96 -6.57 -4.83
N HIS A 46 -23.16 -6.37 -6.12
CA HIS A 46 -22.52 -7.15 -7.17
C HIS A 46 -21.77 -6.22 -8.10
N ASN A 47 -20.44 -6.37 -8.17
CA ASN A 47 -19.58 -5.60 -9.04
C ASN A 47 -18.85 -6.50 -10.04
N LEU A 48 -18.73 -5.99 -11.24
CA LEU A 48 -17.89 -6.58 -12.29
C LEU A 48 -17.18 -5.46 -13.04
N GLY A 49 -15.88 -5.59 -13.19
CA GLY A 49 -15.07 -4.62 -13.91
C GLY A 49 -14.00 -5.25 -14.76
N ALA A 50 -13.58 -4.51 -15.77
CA ALA A 50 -12.43 -4.82 -16.60
C ALA A 50 -11.53 -3.60 -16.72
N SER A 51 -10.23 -3.82 -16.87
CA SER A 51 -9.26 -2.78 -17.13
C SER A 51 -8.18 -3.25 -18.09
N GLY A 52 -7.54 -2.29 -18.76
CA GLY A 52 -6.44 -2.53 -19.66
C GLY A 52 -5.34 -1.50 -19.47
N ASP A 53 -4.10 -1.96 -19.45
CA ASP A 53 -2.89 -1.14 -19.48
C ASP A 53 -2.16 -1.40 -20.79
N TRP A 54 -2.00 -0.36 -21.58
CA TRP A 54 -1.33 -0.44 -22.89
C TRP A 54 -0.06 0.41 -22.89
N LEU A 55 1.10 -0.24 -22.98
CA LEU A 55 2.37 0.39 -23.27
C LEU A 55 2.40 0.76 -24.76
N LEU A 56 2.24 2.05 -25.05
CA LEU A 56 2.30 2.57 -26.43
C LEU A 56 3.68 2.35 -27.03
N SER A 57 4.71 2.74 -26.33
CA SER A 57 6.12 2.42 -26.53
C SER A 57 6.92 2.84 -25.29
N PRO A 58 8.18 2.39 -25.12
CA PRO A 58 9.07 2.89 -24.06
C PRO A 58 9.25 4.41 -24.03
N LEU A 59 9.08 5.07 -25.20
CA LEU A 59 9.20 6.54 -25.33
C LEU A 59 7.85 7.27 -25.24
N ALA A 60 6.73 6.58 -25.47
CA ALA A 60 5.40 7.18 -25.51
C ALA A 60 4.56 6.92 -24.27
N GLY A 61 5.05 6.10 -23.34
CA GLY A 61 4.38 5.86 -22.05
C GLY A 61 3.25 4.84 -22.11
N ILE A 62 2.42 4.84 -21.08
CA ILE A 62 1.35 3.87 -20.82
C ILE A 62 0.02 4.59 -20.77
N VAL A 63 -0.98 4.03 -21.46
CA VAL A 63 -2.39 4.39 -21.33
C VAL A 63 -3.10 3.31 -20.54
N SER A 64 -3.89 3.72 -19.56
CA SER A 64 -4.74 2.85 -18.74
C SER A 64 -6.20 3.17 -18.95
N SER A 65 -7.07 2.18 -18.93
CA SER A 65 -8.52 2.38 -18.94
C SER A 65 -9.21 1.36 -18.04
N HIS A 66 -10.32 1.74 -17.44
CA HIS A 66 -11.17 0.81 -16.69
C HIS A 66 -12.65 1.13 -16.90
N LEU A 67 -13.45 0.09 -16.86
CA LEU A 67 -14.91 0.15 -16.89
C LEU A 67 -15.46 -0.90 -15.94
N ALA A 68 -16.41 -0.53 -15.09
CA ALA A 68 -17.04 -1.44 -14.17
C ALA A 68 -18.55 -1.12 -14.03
N GLY A 69 -19.34 -2.15 -13.83
CA GLY A 69 -20.75 -2.08 -13.48
C GLY A 69 -20.99 -2.53 -12.06
N SER A 70 -21.96 -1.94 -11.39
CA SER A 70 -22.44 -2.36 -10.08
C SER A 70 -23.95 -2.53 -10.06
N GLN A 71 -24.43 -3.49 -9.29
CA GLN A 71 -25.83 -3.69 -8.99
C GLN A 71 -26.04 -3.75 -7.48
N SER A 72 -27.03 -3.01 -6.97
CA SER A 72 -27.34 -2.94 -5.55
C SER A 72 -28.82 -2.59 -5.33
N PRO A 73 -29.36 -2.64 -4.10
CA PRO A 73 -30.70 -2.16 -3.78
C PRO A 73 -30.94 -0.68 -4.16
N GLN A 74 -29.88 0.12 -4.31
CA GLN A 74 -29.96 1.52 -4.74
C GLN A 74 -30.05 1.68 -6.26
N GLY A 75 -29.89 0.59 -7.02
CA GLY A 75 -29.94 0.57 -8.47
C GLY A 75 -28.67 0.10 -9.13
N GLU A 76 -28.59 0.30 -10.44
CA GLU A 76 -27.43 -0.04 -11.26
C GLU A 76 -26.50 1.14 -11.44
N GLY A 77 -25.21 0.93 -11.30
CA GLY A 77 -24.19 1.95 -11.42
C GLY A 77 -23.08 1.57 -12.39
N VAL A 78 -22.42 2.59 -12.91
CA VAL A 78 -21.25 2.44 -13.79
C VAL A 78 -20.11 3.31 -13.29
N LYS A 79 -18.89 2.79 -13.36
CA LYS A 79 -17.64 3.51 -13.12
C LYS A 79 -16.70 3.31 -14.29
N TRP A 80 -16.09 4.39 -14.75
CA TRP A 80 -15.10 4.34 -15.81
C TRP A 80 -13.96 5.31 -15.56
N GLY A 81 -12.83 5.09 -16.20
CA GLY A 81 -11.74 6.03 -16.14
C GLY A 81 -10.64 5.74 -17.13
N PHE A 82 -9.80 6.76 -17.30
CA PHE A 82 -8.64 6.76 -18.18
C PHE A 82 -7.45 7.32 -17.42
N GLY A 83 -6.27 6.81 -17.73
CA GLY A 83 -5.00 7.27 -17.24
C GLY A 83 -3.95 7.31 -18.34
N TYR A 84 -2.98 8.19 -18.19
CA TYR A 84 -1.78 8.24 -18.99
C TYR A 84 -0.59 8.50 -18.09
N GLN A 85 0.48 7.74 -18.28
CA GLN A 85 1.73 7.91 -17.57
C GLN A 85 2.89 7.85 -18.55
N TRP A 86 3.78 8.83 -18.42
CA TRP A 86 5.01 8.89 -19.18
C TRP A 86 6.19 9.30 -18.31
N ASN A 87 7.34 8.67 -18.51
CA ASN A 87 8.58 9.02 -17.83
C ASN A 87 9.73 8.98 -18.85
N GLY A 88 10.51 10.04 -18.91
CA GLY A 88 11.68 10.11 -19.80
C GLY A 88 12.60 11.25 -19.45
N GLN A 89 13.93 11.04 -19.50
CA GLN A 89 14.96 12.04 -19.30
C GLN A 89 14.81 12.91 -18.04
N GLY A 90 14.34 12.27 -16.93
CA GLY A 90 14.12 12.97 -15.66
C GLY A 90 12.79 13.73 -15.59
N LEU A 91 12.00 13.79 -16.67
CA LEU A 91 10.64 14.32 -16.67
C LEU A 91 9.62 13.21 -16.52
N GLY A 92 8.68 13.37 -15.61
CA GLY A 92 7.54 12.47 -15.39
C GLY A 92 6.22 13.22 -15.55
N LEU A 93 5.27 12.63 -16.27
CA LEU A 93 3.91 13.10 -16.42
C LEU A 93 2.94 11.98 -16.09
N ALA A 94 1.95 12.28 -15.23
CA ALA A 94 0.82 11.40 -14.98
C ALA A 94 -0.47 12.21 -15.04
N ALA A 95 -1.47 11.69 -15.75
CA ALA A 95 -2.80 12.27 -15.80
C ALA A 95 -3.84 11.16 -15.71
N SER A 96 -4.87 11.34 -14.91
CA SER A 96 -5.95 10.37 -14.81
C SER A 96 -7.28 11.03 -14.53
N THR A 97 -8.33 10.38 -14.99
CA THR A 97 -9.72 10.76 -14.71
C THR A 97 -10.54 9.53 -14.41
N SER A 98 -11.43 9.61 -13.43
CA SER A 98 -12.40 8.57 -13.11
C SER A 98 -13.76 9.19 -12.80
N ARG A 99 -14.81 8.51 -13.22
CA ARG A 99 -16.20 8.92 -13.02
C ARG A 99 -17.02 7.72 -12.59
N SER A 100 -17.94 7.94 -11.67
CA SER A 100 -18.97 6.98 -11.33
C SER A 100 -20.37 7.63 -11.35
N SER A 101 -21.36 6.84 -11.73
CA SER A 101 -22.76 7.25 -11.65
C SER A 101 -23.25 7.39 -10.21
N GLU A 102 -24.42 7.97 -10.01
CA GLU A 102 -25.00 8.15 -8.68
C GLU A 102 -25.29 6.84 -7.95
N GLN A 103 -25.69 5.83 -8.71
CA GLN A 103 -26.04 4.51 -8.21
C GLN A 103 -24.85 3.58 -8.07
N TRP A 104 -23.63 4.02 -8.50
CA TRP A 104 -22.42 3.21 -8.32
C TRP A 104 -22.21 2.84 -6.85
N THR A 105 -22.02 1.56 -6.60
CA THR A 105 -21.79 1.01 -5.26
C THR A 105 -20.71 -0.05 -5.32
N ASP A 106 -19.86 -0.11 -4.30
CA ASP A 106 -18.87 -1.15 -4.08
C ASP A 106 -19.01 -1.72 -2.64
N ILE A 107 -18.29 -2.77 -2.34
CA ILE A 107 -18.32 -3.39 -1.01
C ILE A 107 -17.85 -2.42 0.08
N ALA A 108 -16.96 -1.50 -0.22
CA ALA A 108 -16.48 -0.51 0.75
C ALA A 108 -17.61 0.40 1.26
N ARG A 109 -18.66 0.63 0.47
CA ARG A 109 -19.84 1.38 0.90
C ARG A 109 -20.63 0.67 2.02
N LEU A 110 -20.61 -0.64 2.06
CA LEU A 110 -21.28 -1.41 3.13
C LEU A 110 -20.62 -1.15 4.50
N SER A 111 -19.36 -0.74 4.53
CA SER A 111 -18.64 -0.31 5.74
C SER A 111 -18.73 1.19 6.04
N GLY A 112 -19.57 1.94 5.32
CA GLY A 112 -19.80 3.36 5.54
C GLY A 112 -18.95 4.31 4.69
N SER A 113 -18.14 3.80 3.77
CA SER A 113 -17.39 4.63 2.82
C SER A 113 -18.33 5.38 1.88
N LEU A 114 -18.10 6.68 1.68
CA LEU A 114 -18.80 7.43 0.65
C LEU A 114 -18.06 7.29 -0.68
N PRO A 115 -18.74 6.87 -1.77
CA PRO A 115 -18.10 6.75 -3.06
C PRO A 115 -17.74 8.13 -3.62
N VAL A 116 -16.50 8.28 -4.05
CA VAL A 116 -16.05 9.44 -4.83
C VAL A 116 -16.56 9.30 -6.25
N ARG A 117 -17.34 10.27 -6.72
CA ARG A 117 -17.98 10.24 -8.04
C ARG A 117 -17.08 10.76 -9.15
N ARG A 118 -16.19 11.66 -8.80
CA ARG A 118 -15.28 12.27 -9.75
C ARG A 118 -13.90 12.41 -9.17
N THR A 119 -12.90 11.85 -9.86
CA THR A 119 -11.50 12.10 -9.56
C THR A 119 -10.79 12.53 -10.84
N ASP A 120 -10.09 13.66 -10.80
CA ASP A 120 -9.17 14.09 -11.84
C ASP A 120 -7.83 14.34 -11.18
N ASN A 121 -6.75 13.87 -11.78
CA ASN A 121 -5.39 14.02 -11.28
C ASN A 121 -4.45 14.35 -12.43
N ILE A 122 -3.62 15.37 -12.25
CA ILE A 122 -2.52 15.72 -13.14
C ILE A 122 -1.28 15.92 -12.28
N TRP A 123 -0.21 15.27 -12.62
CA TRP A 123 1.08 15.39 -11.95
C TRP A 123 2.21 15.54 -12.94
N LEU A 124 3.06 16.50 -12.72
CA LEU A 124 4.29 16.74 -13.47
C LEU A 124 5.46 16.71 -12.49
N SER A 125 6.54 16.04 -12.84
CA SER A 125 7.78 16.03 -12.06
C SER A 125 9.00 16.16 -12.95
N GLN A 126 10.02 16.88 -12.46
CA GLN A 126 11.29 17.05 -13.15
C GLN A 126 12.44 16.79 -12.17
N THR A 127 13.29 15.83 -12.49
CA THR A 127 14.55 15.60 -11.79
C THR A 127 15.65 16.43 -12.41
N LEU A 128 16.25 17.29 -11.59
CA LEU A 128 17.37 18.15 -11.96
C LEU A 128 18.65 17.65 -11.29
N SER A 129 19.68 17.42 -12.09
CA SER A 129 20.97 16.96 -11.58
C SER A 129 21.52 17.92 -10.52
N GLY A 130 21.89 17.38 -9.36
CA GLY A 130 22.41 18.15 -8.23
C GLY A 130 21.38 18.94 -7.42
N TRP A 131 20.15 19.19 -7.94
CA TRP A 131 19.10 19.96 -7.27
C TRP A 131 17.98 19.11 -6.68
N GLY A 132 17.83 17.86 -7.15
CA GLY A 132 16.75 16.96 -6.72
C GLY A 132 15.57 16.98 -7.68
N THR A 133 14.39 16.57 -7.19
CA THR A 133 13.17 16.45 -7.99
C THR A 133 12.15 17.51 -7.58
N LEU A 134 11.68 18.27 -8.54
CA LEU A 134 10.53 19.18 -8.41
C LEU A 134 9.28 18.46 -8.90
N GLY A 135 8.15 18.67 -8.23
CA GLY A 135 6.86 18.16 -8.60
C GLY A 135 5.78 19.23 -8.49
N ALA A 136 4.83 19.19 -9.40
CA ALA A 136 3.62 20.02 -9.34
C ALA A 136 2.42 19.18 -9.78
N GLY A 137 1.27 19.37 -9.13
CA GLY A 137 0.08 18.61 -9.43
C GLY A 137 -1.19 19.35 -9.14
N TRP A 138 -2.24 18.89 -9.79
CA TRP A 138 -3.61 19.30 -9.54
C TRP A 138 -4.46 18.07 -9.34
N VAL A 139 -5.26 18.08 -8.27
CA VAL A 139 -6.18 17.00 -7.93
C VAL A 139 -7.58 17.58 -7.74
N ARG A 140 -8.56 16.94 -8.32
CA ARG A 140 -9.97 17.16 -8.03
C ARG A 140 -10.60 15.88 -7.54
N GLN A 141 -11.31 15.97 -6.43
CA GLN A 141 -12.10 14.89 -5.87
C GLN A 141 -13.49 15.46 -5.54
N ASP A 142 -14.47 15.12 -6.39
CA ASP A 142 -15.80 15.71 -6.40
C ASP A 142 -15.74 17.26 -6.46
N SER A 143 -16.17 17.95 -5.41
CA SER A 143 -16.10 19.40 -5.29
C SER A 143 -14.75 19.91 -4.79
N ALA A 144 -13.98 19.07 -4.10
CA ALA A 144 -12.68 19.43 -3.56
C ALA A 144 -11.63 19.53 -4.67
N ARG A 145 -10.81 20.56 -4.63
CA ARG A 145 -9.72 20.80 -5.59
C ARG A 145 -8.47 21.21 -4.85
N TYR A 146 -7.35 20.63 -5.26
CA TYR A 146 -6.05 20.86 -4.62
C TYR A 146 -4.98 21.17 -5.66
N LEU A 147 -4.13 22.13 -5.34
CA LEU A 147 -2.85 22.34 -6.00
C LEU A 147 -1.76 21.84 -5.07
N ASN A 148 -0.84 21.07 -5.62
CA ASN A 148 0.30 20.50 -4.91
C ASN A 148 1.58 20.94 -5.59
N ALA A 149 2.58 21.27 -4.79
CA ALA A 149 3.95 21.45 -5.26
C ALA A 149 4.90 20.72 -4.29
N SER A 150 5.96 20.15 -4.80
CA SER A 150 6.95 19.48 -3.96
C SER A 150 8.36 19.66 -4.50
N TRP A 151 9.30 19.58 -3.60
CA TRP A 151 10.72 19.43 -3.89
C TRP A 151 11.28 18.35 -2.99
N SER A 152 12.06 17.43 -3.56
CA SER A 152 12.72 16.37 -2.81
C SER A 152 14.18 16.25 -3.24
N LYS A 153 15.05 16.00 -2.26
CA LYS A 153 16.47 15.77 -2.49
C LYS A 153 17.04 14.80 -1.48
N SER A 154 17.90 13.90 -1.95
CA SER A 154 18.76 13.08 -1.10
C SER A 154 20.17 13.66 -1.08
N PHE A 155 20.70 13.90 0.12
CA PHE A 155 22.05 14.41 0.35
C PHE A 155 22.97 13.26 0.71
N ASN A 156 24.06 13.09 -0.07
CA ASN A 156 25.08 12.06 0.15
C ASN A 156 24.49 10.63 0.35
N ASN A 157 23.35 10.35 -0.30
CA ASN A 157 22.60 9.10 -0.17
C ASN A 157 22.24 8.71 1.28
N ARG A 158 22.24 9.66 2.20
CA ARG A 158 21.96 9.40 3.64
C ARG A 158 20.77 10.18 4.17
N VAL A 159 20.65 11.45 3.83
CA VAL A 159 19.57 12.31 4.32
C VAL A 159 18.61 12.61 3.19
N SER A 160 17.35 12.22 3.35
CA SER A 160 16.29 12.58 2.40
C SER A 160 15.48 13.73 2.95
N THR A 161 15.29 14.76 2.14
CA THR A 161 14.47 15.93 2.48
C THR A 161 13.38 16.08 1.46
N THR A 162 12.15 16.31 1.91
CA THR A 162 11.02 16.64 1.06
C THR A 162 10.33 17.88 1.62
N PHE A 163 10.17 18.88 0.79
CA PHE A 163 9.31 20.02 1.03
C PHE A 163 8.06 19.85 0.18
N ALA A 164 6.88 20.03 0.77
CA ALA A 164 5.60 19.94 0.08
C ALA A 164 4.69 21.10 0.45
N PHE A 165 3.95 21.56 -0.54
CA PHE A 165 2.93 22.60 -0.42
C PHE A 165 1.63 22.09 -1.01
N THR A 166 0.53 22.22 -0.28
CA THR A 166 -0.82 21.91 -0.75
C THR A 166 -1.71 23.13 -0.52
N HIS A 167 -2.47 23.51 -1.55
CA HIS A 167 -3.50 24.53 -1.46
C HIS A 167 -4.85 23.91 -1.82
N ALA A 168 -5.73 23.83 -0.86
CA ALA A 168 -7.14 23.44 -1.05
C ALA A 168 -7.91 24.61 -1.64
N LEU A 169 -8.12 24.60 -2.95
CA LEU A 169 -8.78 25.70 -3.68
C LEU A 169 -10.25 25.89 -3.28
N SER A 170 -10.87 24.84 -2.73
CA SER A 170 -12.29 24.88 -2.33
C SER A 170 -12.49 25.53 -0.95
N SER A 171 -11.57 25.36 -0.01
CA SER A 171 -11.62 25.93 1.35
C SER A 171 -10.68 27.12 1.54
N GLY A 172 -9.69 27.29 0.65
CA GLY A 172 -8.63 28.28 0.79
C GLY A 172 -7.48 27.84 1.71
N ASP A 173 -7.57 26.66 2.32
CA ASP A 173 -6.55 26.16 3.26
C ASP A 173 -5.23 25.89 2.57
N LYS A 174 -4.14 26.20 3.27
CA LYS A 174 -2.79 25.97 2.81
C LYS A 174 -2.03 25.13 3.82
N THR A 175 -1.39 24.06 3.35
CA THR A 175 -0.50 23.23 4.15
C THR A 175 0.91 23.29 3.58
N ILE A 176 1.85 23.59 4.46
CA ILE A 176 3.28 23.53 4.17
C ILE A 176 3.86 22.41 5.01
N GLN A 177 4.67 21.57 4.39
CA GLN A 177 5.24 20.40 5.07
C GLN A 177 6.71 20.24 4.72
N LEU A 178 7.51 19.96 5.73
CA LEU A 178 8.91 19.55 5.62
C LEU A 178 9.05 18.15 6.20
N MET A 179 9.63 17.24 5.43
CA MET A 179 9.99 15.90 5.87
C MET A 179 11.50 15.74 5.79
N LEU A 180 12.09 15.21 6.85
CA LEU A 180 13.48 14.78 6.92
C LEU A 180 13.53 13.30 7.28
N SER A 181 14.36 12.52 6.60
CA SER A 181 14.61 11.13 6.92
C SER A 181 16.12 10.87 6.93
N VAL A 182 16.61 10.36 8.04
CA VAL A 182 18.03 10.13 8.29
C VAL A 182 18.22 8.65 8.64
N PRO A 183 18.80 7.83 7.76
CA PRO A 183 19.20 6.48 8.13
C PRO A 183 20.40 6.54 9.07
N LEU A 184 20.27 5.88 10.23
CA LEU A 184 21.32 5.71 11.22
C LEU A 184 21.93 4.31 11.08
N GLY A 185 22.73 4.11 10.01
CA GLY A 185 23.27 2.81 9.66
C GLY A 185 22.37 2.03 8.70
N ARG A 186 22.34 0.69 8.86
CA ARG A 186 21.64 -0.21 7.90
C ARG A 186 20.22 -0.57 8.32
N LYS A 187 19.89 -0.44 9.60
CA LYS A 187 18.64 -0.95 10.18
C LYS A 187 17.79 0.14 10.84
N ASP A 188 18.39 1.27 11.14
CA ASP A 188 17.75 2.34 11.91
C ASP A 188 17.46 3.56 11.06
N THR A 189 16.32 4.17 11.29
CA THR A 189 15.91 5.41 10.60
C THR A 189 15.22 6.33 11.59
N VAL A 190 15.63 7.59 11.56
CA VAL A 190 14.92 8.70 12.22
C VAL A 190 14.25 9.53 11.16
N SER A 191 12.98 9.87 11.33
CA SER A 191 12.28 10.81 10.49
C SER A 191 11.58 11.90 11.31
N LEU A 192 11.57 13.08 10.74
CA LEU A 192 10.88 14.25 11.26
C LEU A 192 9.99 14.83 10.17
N GLN A 193 8.72 15.00 10.49
CA GLN A 193 7.76 15.66 9.64
C GLN A 193 7.20 16.87 10.38
N MET A 194 7.32 18.03 9.78
CA MET A 194 6.82 19.29 10.32
C MET A 194 5.86 19.92 9.32
N SER A 195 4.75 20.41 9.81
CA SER A 195 3.79 21.19 9.02
C SER A 195 3.28 22.38 9.84
N ASN A 196 2.54 23.26 9.20
CA ASN A 196 1.82 24.32 9.90
C ASN A 196 0.67 23.80 10.80
N GLN A 197 0.38 22.50 10.78
CA GLN A 197 -0.70 21.88 11.57
C GLN A 197 -0.20 20.85 12.57
N SER A 198 0.98 20.27 12.34
CA SER A 198 1.50 19.18 13.18
C SER A 198 3.00 19.03 13.10
N THR A 199 3.57 18.40 14.13
CA THR A 199 4.97 17.94 14.13
C THR A 199 4.99 16.49 14.55
N ARG A 200 5.57 15.62 13.70
CA ARG A 200 5.74 14.21 13.97
C ARG A 200 7.22 13.83 13.95
N ALA A 201 7.65 13.15 14.98
CA ALA A 201 8.94 12.49 15.05
C ALA A 201 8.74 10.97 15.10
N ASP A 202 9.59 10.24 14.40
CA ASP A 202 9.51 8.79 14.27
C ASP A 202 10.92 8.19 14.31
N TYR A 203 11.11 7.15 15.10
CA TYR A 203 12.31 6.32 15.11
C TYR A 203 11.91 4.88 14.84
N ARG A 204 12.58 4.24 13.89
CA ARG A 204 12.31 2.86 13.49
C ARG A 204 13.60 2.07 13.38
N HIS A 205 13.59 0.87 13.96
CA HIS A 205 14.55 -0.19 13.72
C HIS A 205 13.88 -1.32 12.93
N GLN A 206 14.54 -1.79 11.88
CA GLN A 206 14.07 -2.92 11.09
C GLN A 206 15.03 -4.10 11.19
N PRO A 207 14.55 -5.35 11.33
CA PRO A 207 15.39 -6.52 11.32
C PRO A 207 15.90 -6.78 9.90
N ASP A 208 16.88 -7.66 9.79
CA ASP A 208 17.23 -8.21 8.50
C ASP A 208 16.13 -9.18 8.04
N TYR A 209 15.62 -8.98 6.83
CA TYR A 209 14.53 -9.80 6.33
C TYR A 209 14.89 -11.28 6.19
N GLN A 210 16.15 -11.61 5.88
CA GLN A 210 16.60 -13.00 5.71
C GLN A 210 16.80 -13.68 7.05
N SER A 211 17.55 -13.07 7.95
CA SER A 211 17.88 -13.66 9.26
C SER A 211 16.80 -13.45 10.32
N GLY A 212 15.82 -12.58 10.04
CA GLY A 212 14.82 -12.19 11.03
C GLY A 212 15.39 -11.33 12.16
N GLY A 213 14.65 -11.27 13.28
CA GLY A 213 15.04 -10.54 14.48
C GLY A 213 14.00 -9.54 14.96
N TRP A 214 14.39 -8.72 15.88
CA TRP A 214 13.55 -7.71 16.49
C TRP A 214 13.41 -6.48 15.60
N SER A 215 12.22 -5.89 15.62
CA SER A 215 11.91 -4.57 15.09
C SER A 215 11.28 -3.72 16.20
N TRP A 216 11.44 -2.41 16.12
CA TRP A 216 10.67 -1.49 16.95
C TRP A 216 10.45 -0.16 16.26
N GLN A 217 9.36 0.46 16.61
CA GLN A 217 9.02 1.79 16.16
C GLN A 217 8.46 2.61 17.32
N VAL A 218 8.92 3.84 17.44
CA VAL A 218 8.34 4.81 18.36
C VAL A 218 8.07 6.09 17.60
N SER A 219 6.85 6.59 17.70
CA SER A 219 6.50 7.86 17.08
C SER A 219 5.66 8.74 18.01
N GLN A 220 5.83 10.05 17.83
CA GLN A 220 5.02 11.06 18.48
C GLN A 220 4.57 12.08 17.43
N ASN A 221 3.28 12.35 17.41
CA ASN A 221 2.68 13.39 16.60
C ASN A 221 2.03 14.43 17.52
N ASN A 222 2.45 15.67 17.40
CA ASN A 222 1.86 16.82 18.08
C ASN A 222 1.04 17.62 17.03
N ALA A 223 -0.26 17.48 17.11
CA ALA A 223 -1.24 18.21 16.33
C ALA A 223 -2.28 18.82 17.29
N SER A 224 -3.49 19.07 16.84
CA SER A 224 -4.63 19.41 17.72
C SER A 224 -4.84 18.35 18.81
N THR A 225 -4.53 17.08 18.49
CA THR A 225 -4.51 15.96 19.42
C THR A 225 -3.10 15.37 19.43
N ARG A 226 -2.51 15.20 20.61
CA ARG A 226 -1.23 14.53 20.75
C ARG A 226 -1.41 13.03 20.59
N GLN A 227 -0.65 12.41 19.69
CA GLN A 227 -0.67 10.98 19.44
C GLN A 227 0.70 10.38 19.68
N GLN A 228 0.73 9.25 20.33
CA GLN A 228 1.94 8.48 20.62
C GLN A 228 1.72 7.04 20.17
N HIS A 229 2.71 6.48 19.50
CA HIS A 229 2.70 5.09 19.04
C HIS A 229 4.01 4.43 19.43
N ALA A 230 3.92 3.22 19.95
CA ALA A 230 5.07 2.36 20.20
C ALA A 230 4.72 0.94 19.76
N ASP A 231 5.60 0.33 19.00
CA ASP A 231 5.46 -1.03 18.48
C ASP A 231 6.78 -1.79 18.68
N LEU A 232 6.66 -3.05 19.07
CA LEU A 232 7.74 -4.02 19.13
C LEU A 232 7.34 -5.22 18.32
N GLY A 233 8.15 -5.55 17.31
CA GLY A 233 7.93 -6.69 16.43
C GLY A 233 9.02 -7.74 16.54
N TYR A 234 8.70 -8.95 16.17
CA TYR A 234 9.66 -10.03 16.01
C TYR A 234 9.39 -10.79 14.72
N LEU A 235 10.35 -10.75 13.81
CA LEU A 235 10.33 -11.46 12.55
C LEU A 235 11.06 -12.79 12.71
N SER A 236 10.32 -13.90 12.58
CA SER A 236 10.85 -15.27 12.60
C SER A 236 10.72 -15.92 11.20
N GLN A 237 11.25 -17.11 11.02
CA GLN A 237 11.01 -17.90 9.81
C GLN A 237 9.56 -18.38 9.65
N TYR A 238 8.79 -18.42 10.75
CA TYR A 238 7.42 -18.92 10.79
C TYR A 238 6.35 -17.85 10.69
N GLY A 239 6.72 -16.58 10.92
CA GLY A 239 5.78 -15.48 10.93
C GLY A 239 6.38 -14.20 11.49
N GLU A 240 5.53 -13.18 11.53
CA GLU A 240 5.82 -11.88 12.09
C GLU A 240 4.82 -11.58 13.22
N TRP A 241 5.34 -11.13 14.34
CA TRP A 241 4.57 -10.87 15.56
C TRP A 241 4.79 -9.43 15.98
N HIS A 242 3.71 -8.74 16.33
CA HIS A 242 3.75 -7.37 16.81
C HIS A 242 2.96 -7.21 18.09
N MET A 243 3.52 -6.42 19.00
CA MET A 243 2.80 -5.90 20.15
C MET A 243 3.04 -4.39 20.25
N GLY A 244 1.99 -3.65 20.52
CA GLY A 244 2.13 -2.22 20.54
C GLY A 244 1.03 -1.50 21.30
N MET A 245 1.20 -0.19 21.34
CA MET A 245 0.24 0.72 21.96
C MET A 245 0.11 2.01 21.15
N ASP A 246 -1.11 2.46 21.05
CA ASP A 246 -1.51 3.76 20.51
C ASP A 246 -2.17 4.57 21.63
N ARG A 247 -1.66 5.74 21.88
CA ARG A 247 -2.20 6.64 22.87
C ARG A 247 -2.49 8.01 22.25
N ASP A 248 -3.67 8.51 22.50
CA ASP A 248 -4.04 9.89 22.27
C ASP A 248 -4.60 10.55 23.53
N ASN A 249 -5.18 11.76 23.42
CA ASN A 249 -5.73 12.48 24.55
C ASN A 249 -6.99 11.81 25.15
N GLN A 250 -7.64 10.89 24.43
CA GLN A 250 -8.92 10.30 24.78
C GLN A 250 -8.86 8.78 24.91
N SER A 251 -7.88 8.14 24.29
CA SER A 251 -7.78 6.68 24.18
C SER A 251 -6.37 6.16 24.45
N ASN A 252 -6.32 4.91 24.91
CA ASN A 252 -5.10 4.14 25.06
C ASN A 252 -5.38 2.71 24.60
N ASN A 253 -5.04 2.43 23.35
CA ASN A 253 -5.26 1.14 22.74
C ASN A 253 -3.98 0.32 22.79
N ARG A 254 -4.10 -0.96 23.09
CA ARG A 254 -3.01 -1.94 23.03
C ARG A 254 -3.40 -3.05 22.08
N TYR A 255 -2.44 -3.55 21.35
CA TYR A 255 -2.68 -4.64 20.42
C TYR A 255 -1.59 -5.68 20.47
N LEU A 256 -1.98 -6.89 20.11
CA LEU A 256 -1.11 -8.00 19.76
C LEU A 256 -1.58 -8.55 18.44
N SER A 257 -0.69 -8.70 17.49
CA SER A 257 -0.97 -9.28 16.19
C SER A 257 0.09 -10.27 15.78
N GLY A 258 -0.31 -11.24 14.96
CA GLY A 258 0.60 -12.19 14.34
C GLY A 258 0.16 -12.46 12.92
N GLU A 259 1.12 -12.56 12.01
CA GLU A 259 0.90 -12.84 10.61
C GLU A 259 1.85 -13.96 10.16
N GLY A 260 1.31 -14.93 9.41
CA GLY A 260 2.05 -16.05 8.86
C GLY A 260 1.21 -16.83 7.88
N SER A 261 1.77 -17.88 7.32
CA SER A 261 1.09 -18.79 6.40
C SER A 261 1.25 -20.23 6.84
N PHE A 262 0.18 -21.00 6.68
CA PHE A 262 0.24 -22.46 6.80
C PHE A 262 0.00 -23.08 5.43
N ILE A 263 0.87 -24.00 5.06
CA ILE A 263 0.76 -24.75 3.80
C ILE A 263 0.71 -26.22 4.14
N LEU A 264 -0.20 -26.93 3.49
CA LEU A 264 -0.22 -28.37 3.49
C LEU A 264 0.29 -28.85 2.13
N LEU A 265 1.47 -29.49 2.12
CA LEU A 265 2.09 -30.04 0.93
C LEU A 265 2.47 -31.51 1.21
N ASP A 266 2.05 -32.42 0.33
CA ASP A 266 2.27 -33.85 0.49
C ASP A 266 1.91 -34.38 1.89
N SER A 267 0.74 -33.94 2.41
CA SER A 267 0.22 -34.27 3.74
C SER A 267 1.06 -33.77 4.92
N HIS A 268 2.07 -32.93 4.69
CA HIS A 268 2.89 -32.32 5.73
C HIS A 268 2.53 -30.83 5.89
N PRO A 269 2.28 -30.35 7.13
CA PRO A 269 2.02 -28.94 7.39
C PRO A 269 3.32 -28.16 7.53
N TYR A 270 3.40 -27.03 6.85
CA TYR A 270 4.50 -26.06 6.96
C TYR A 270 3.98 -24.72 7.42
N ALA A 271 4.65 -24.15 8.41
CA ALA A 271 4.42 -22.79 8.85
C ALA A 271 5.53 -21.89 8.31
N LEU A 272 5.17 -20.78 7.68
CA LEU A 272 6.14 -19.84 7.12
C LEU A 272 5.61 -18.42 7.16
N ARG A 273 6.51 -17.46 6.90
CA ARG A 273 6.13 -16.06 6.78
C ARG A 273 5.09 -15.88 5.68
N TYR A 274 4.22 -14.88 5.87
CA TYR A 274 3.31 -14.47 4.80
C TYR A 274 4.07 -14.07 3.54
N ASN A 275 3.74 -14.70 2.42
CA ASN A 275 4.35 -14.42 1.12
C ASN A 275 3.26 -14.27 0.04
N ARG A 276 3.32 -13.17 -0.72
CA ARG A 276 2.39 -12.88 -1.83
C ARG A 276 2.87 -13.36 -3.18
N GLN A 277 4.14 -13.73 -3.32
CA GLN A 277 4.77 -13.93 -4.63
C GLN A 277 4.85 -15.40 -5.09
N GLY A 278 4.53 -16.32 -4.22
CA GLY A 278 4.65 -17.75 -4.47
C GLY A 278 5.64 -18.42 -3.54
N ILE A 279 5.50 -19.73 -3.41
CA ILE A 279 6.29 -20.57 -2.51
C ILE A 279 6.78 -21.76 -3.30
N ALA A 280 8.05 -22.14 -3.10
CA ALA A 280 8.62 -23.38 -3.57
C ALA A 280 9.09 -24.19 -2.37
N LEU A 281 8.62 -25.42 -2.25
CA LEU A 281 9.16 -26.39 -1.31
C LEU A 281 10.30 -27.15 -1.99
N ILE A 282 11.45 -27.16 -1.36
CA ILE A 282 12.62 -27.91 -1.83
C ILE A 282 12.81 -29.10 -0.92
N THR A 283 12.96 -30.28 -1.50
CA THR A 283 13.28 -31.50 -0.76
C THR A 283 14.64 -32.03 -1.17
N THR A 284 15.37 -32.59 -0.20
CA THR A 284 16.62 -33.32 -0.38
C THR A 284 16.49 -34.80 0.05
N ASP A 285 15.27 -35.35 -0.08
CA ASP A 285 14.94 -36.73 0.25
C ASP A 285 15.40 -37.17 1.67
N GLY A 286 15.17 -36.30 2.63
CA GLY A 286 15.45 -36.54 4.05
C GLY A 286 16.89 -36.19 4.48
N ILE A 287 17.70 -35.58 3.63
CA ILE A 287 19.03 -35.12 4.01
C ILE A 287 18.95 -33.74 4.63
N SER A 288 19.29 -33.64 5.92
CA SER A 288 19.28 -32.37 6.65
C SER A 288 20.54 -31.53 6.38
N GLY A 289 20.44 -30.23 6.59
CA GLY A 289 21.56 -29.30 6.58
C GLY A 289 22.14 -28.98 5.21
N VAL A 290 21.52 -29.43 4.12
CA VAL A 290 21.98 -29.15 2.74
C VAL A 290 21.78 -27.66 2.43
N PRO A 291 22.83 -26.92 2.09
CA PRO A 291 22.70 -25.51 1.74
C PRO A 291 21.99 -25.36 0.38
N ILE A 292 20.94 -24.56 0.37
CA ILE A 292 20.14 -24.26 -0.83
C ILE A 292 20.45 -22.83 -1.28
N ALA A 293 20.60 -22.64 -2.58
CA ALA A 293 20.74 -21.34 -3.21
C ALA A 293 19.68 -21.17 -4.30
N VAL A 294 19.08 -19.99 -4.38
CA VAL A 294 18.20 -19.57 -5.46
C VAL A 294 18.89 -18.45 -6.22
N GLU A 295 19.11 -18.64 -7.52
CA GLU A 295 19.84 -17.69 -8.38
C GLU A 295 21.22 -17.30 -7.80
N ASN A 296 21.99 -18.27 -7.30
CA ASN A 296 23.29 -18.09 -6.63
C ASN A 296 23.25 -17.27 -5.32
N ARG A 297 22.09 -17.04 -4.75
CA ARG A 297 21.92 -16.41 -3.42
C ARG A 297 21.55 -17.48 -2.40
N PRO A 298 22.20 -17.51 -1.23
CA PRO A 298 21.84 -18.45 -0.18
C PRO A 298 20.37 -18.25 0.22
N ALA A 299 19.55 -19.30 0.10
CA ALA A 299 18.15 -19.31 0.50
C ALA A 299 17.95 -19.88 1.91
N GLY A 300 18.83 -20.79 2.35
CA GLY A 300 18.77 -21.44 3.64
C GLY A 300 19.46 -22.80 3.62
N LYS A 301 19.14 -23.63 4.62
CA LYS A 301 19.53 -25.04 4.68
C LYS A 301 18.30 -25.87 4.96
N THR A 302 18.28 -27.10 4.44
CA THR A 302 17.20 -28.04 4.73
C THR A 302 17.14 -28.39 6.22
N ASP A 303 15.92 -28.57 6.73
CA ASP A 303 15.63 -29.00 8.09
C ASP A 303 15.98 -30.47 8.34
N ASP A 304 15.65 -31.01 9.52
CA ASP A 304 15.95 -32.41 9.90
C ASP A 304 15.18 -33.43 9.04
N ASN A 305 14.15 -33.02 8.32
CA ASN A 305 13.39 -33.85 7.39
C ASN A 305 13.83 -33.66 5.92
N GLY A 306 14.83 -32.82 5.67
CA GLY A 306 15.35 -32.54 4.33
C GLY A 306 14.50 -31.54 3.53
N PHE A 307 13.74 -30.66 4.16
CA PHE A 307 12.91 -29.64 3.51
C PHE A 307 13.39 -28.21 3.78
N LEU A 308 13.18 -27.32 2.81
CA LEU A 308 13.35 -25.88 2.92
C LEU A 308 12.22 -25.15 2.20
#